data_2aaa08f4ee1ca12d0ea23fbbfc62ef0d
#
_entry.id   2aaa08f4ee1ca12d0ea23fbbfc62ef0d
#
_cell.length_a   1.000
_cell.length_b   1.000
_cell.length_c   1.000
_cell.angle_alpha   90.00
_cell.angle_beta   90.00
_cell.angle_gamma   90.00
#
_symmetry.space_group_name_H-M   'P 1'
#
loop_
_entity.id
_entity.type
_entity.pdbx_description
1 polymer ?
#
loop_
_entity_poly.entity_id
_entity_poly.type
_entity_poly.pdbx_seq_one_letter_code
_entity_poly.pdbx_strand_id
1 'polypeptide(L)'
;MVIKVQSISDLITNSSTEVFVVYDSTNVDSIKNIVNAILAIDSSYTFDDLFTLKMIVSERVIDKMYRQWDDYFPGKTKPDSEKDFINYIDSLSDSELSAIEDIWANNDRSTYYWEYNLFYEGYQVNIKEDVEKNDKLQKAVDAIRSLDSIFSIDYSCE
;
A
#
# COMPACT_ATOMS: atom_id res chain seq x y z
N MET A 1 -4.11 13.47 11.37
CA MET A 1 -3.68 14.85 11.06
C MET A 1 -3.60 14.98 9.55
N VAL A 2 -4.50 15.73 8.94
CA VAL A 2 -4.48 15.92 7.47
C VAL A 2 -3.49 17.04 7.18
N ILE A 3 -2.32 16.72 6.63
CA ILE A 3 -1.36 17.72 6.17
C ILE A 3 -1.79 18.16 4.78
N LYS A 4 -2.22 19.41 4.63
CA LYS A 4 -2.46 20.01 3.31
C LYS A 4 -1.11 20.26 2.65
N VAL A 5 -0.73 19.41 1.72
CA VAL A 5 0.42 19.68 0.86
C VAL A 5 0.03 20.75 -0.15
N GLN A 6 0.77 21.86 -0.16
CA GLN A 6 0.44 23.03 -0.99
C GLN A 6 0.97 22.93 -2.41
N SER A 7 2.03 22.15 -2.63
CA SER A 7 2.61 21.92 -3.95
C SER A 7 3.32 20.57 -4.03
N ILE A 8 3.54 20.07 -5.24
CA ILE A 8 4.31 18.86 -5.44
C ILE A 8 5.78 19.03 -5.02
N SER A 9 6.30 20.27 -5.07
CA SER A 9 7.63 20.57 -4.56
C SER A 9 7.74 20.18 -3.08
N ASP A 10 6.69 20.38 -2.29
CA ASP A 10 6.67 20.03 -0.87
C ASP A 10 6.63 18.51 -0.67
N LEU A 11 5.92 17.78 -1.53
CA LEU A 11 5.88 16.32 -1.53
C LEU A 11 7.22 15.70 -1.97
N ILE A 12 7.83 16.28 -3.00
CA ILE A 12 9.03 15.71 -3.62
C ILE A 12 10.33 16.20 -2.97
N THR A 13 10.37 17.41 -2.43
CA THR A 13 11.58 17.94 -1.77
C THR A 13 11.83 17.36 -0.39
N ASN A 14 10.83 16.83 0.28
CA ASN A 14 10.96 16.24 1.61
C ASN A 14 11.37 14.75 1.60
N SER A 15 12.04 14.29 0.55
CA SER A 15 12.72 12.99 0.45
C SER A 15 11.86 11.73 0.61
N SER A 16 10.56 11.84 0.79
CA SER A 16 9.71 10.66 0.87
C SER A 16 9.40 10.13 -0.53
N THR A 17 9.60 8.83 -0.72
CA THR A 17 9.12 8.09 -1.89
C THR A 17 7.65 7.69 -1.74
N GLU A 18 7.14 7.73 -0.51
CA GLU A 18 5.75 7.42 -0.19
C GLU A 18 4.86 8.64 -0.42
N VAL A 19 3.81 8.46 -1.19
CA VAL A 19 2.89 9.55 -1.55
C VAL A 19 1.50 9.34 -0.99
N PHE A 20 0.98 8.12 -1.14
CA PHE A 20 -0.42 7.81 -0.80
C PHE A 20 -0.56 6.42 -0.22
N VAL A 21 -1.59 6.25 0.60
CA VAL A 21 -2.11 4.95 1.00
C VAL A 21 -3.54 4.84 0.50
N VAL A 22 -3.82 3.79 -0.27
CA VAL A 22 -5.16 3.49 -0.79
C VAL A 22 -5.71 2.32 -0.01
N TYR A 23 -6.72 2.58 0.81
CA TYR A 23 -7.46 1.54 1.51
C TYR A 23 -8.45 0.89 0.56
N ASP A 24 -8.66 -0.42 0.72
CA ASP A 24 -9.43 -1.25 -0.18
C ASP A 24 -8.74 -1.53 -1.53
N SER A 25 -8.25 -2.75 -1.65
CA SER A 25 -7.52 -3.23 -2.84
C SER A 25 -8.32 -3.15 -4.14
N THR A 26 -9.67 -3.13 -4.06
CA THR A 26 -10.54 -3.02 -5.24
C THR A 26 -10.49 -1.63 -5.89
N ASN A 27 -10.04 -0.61 -5.16
CA ASN A 27 -9.96 0.76 -5.66
C ASN A 27 -8.71 1.03 -6.49
N VAL A 28 -7.65 0.23 -6.34
CA VAL A 28 -6.36 0.47 -7.00
C VAL A 28 -6.47 0.45 -8.51
N ASP A 29 -7.17 -0.53 -9.08
CA ASP A 29 -7.33 -0.64 -10.54
C ASP A 29 -8.13 0.54 -11.10
N SER A 30 -9.15 0.99 -10.38
CA SER A 30 -9.94 2.17 -10.75
C SER A 30 -9.08 3.44 -10.75
N ILE A 31 -8.24 3.62 -9.74
CA ILE A 31 -7.31 4.74 -9.63
C ILE A 31 -6.28 4.70 -10.75
N LYS A 32 -5.67 3.54 -11.02
CA LYS A 32 -4.75 3.35 -12.15
C LYS A 32 -5.39 3.74 -13.49
N ASN A 33 -6.60 3.28 -13.74
CA ASN A 33 -7.31 3.57 -14.99
C ASN A 33 -7.60 5.06 -15.16
N ILE A 34 -7.99 5.75 -14.09
CA ILE A 34 -8.24 7.20 -14.12
C ILE A 34 -6.95 7.97 -14.35
N VAL A 35 -5.89 7.63 -13.64
CA VAL A 35 -4.57 8.28 -13.80
C VAL A 35 -4.04 8.04 -15.21
N ASN A 36 -4.14 6.83 -15.73
CA ASN A 36 -3.73 6.50 -17.10
C ASN A 36 -4.51 7.29 -18.14
N ALA A 37 -5.81 7.45 -17.97
CA ALA A 37 -6.64 8.26 -18.89
C ALA A 37 -6.22 9.74 -18.90
N ILE A 38 -5.88 10.29 -17.74
CA ILE A 38 -5.42 11.68 -17.61
C ILE A 38 -4.02 11.84 -18.23
N LEU A 39 -3.11 10.91 -17.97
CA LEU A 39 -1.76 10.96 -18.55
C LEU A 39 -1.77 10.80 -20.07
N ALA A 40 -2.66 9.99 -20.62
CA ALA A 40 -2.77 9.72 -22.04
C ALA A 40 -3.15 10.95 -22.87
N ILE A 41 -3.65 12.03 -22.27
CA ILE A 41 -4.05 13.26 -22.98
C ILE A 41 -2.85 13.91 -23.66
N ASP A 42 -1.67 13.93 -23.02
CA ASP A 42 -0.49 14.63 -23.50
C ASP A 42 0.84 13.90 -23.27
N SER A 43 0.80 12.64 -22.90
CA SER A 43 2.00 11.83 -22.67
C SER A 43 1.79 10.36 -22.98
N SER A 44 2.90 9.62 -23.10
CA SER A 44 2.92 8.16 -23.19
C SER A 44 3.13 7.48 -21.83
N TYR A 45 3.26 8.25 -20.74
CA TYR A 45 3.45 7.69 -19.40
C TYR A 45 2.18 7.05 -18.89
N THR A 46 2.36 5.98 -18.13
CA THR A 46 1.29 5.29 -17.38
C THR A 46 1.53 5.42 -15.89
N PHE A 47 0.54 5.03 -15.08
CA PHE A 47 0.69 4.93 -13.64
C PHE A 47 1.91 4.08 -13.26
N ASP A 48 2.07 2.93 -13.91
CA ASP A 48 3.14 2.00 -13.60
C ASP A 48 4.54 2.49 -14.03
N ASP A 49 4.63 3.52 -14.88
CA ASP A 49 5.90 4.19 -15.18
C ASP A 49 6.35 5.13 -14.04
N LEU A 50 5.40 5.70 -13.31
CA LEU A 50 5.64 6.72 -12.29
C LEU A 50 5.65 6.18 -10.86
N PHE A 51 4.86 5.16 -10.59
CA PHE A 51 4.62 4.66 -9.24
C PHE A 51 4.92 3.18 -9.10
N THR A 52 5.25 2.78 -7.87
CA THR A 52 5.24 1.40 -7.41
C THR A 52 4.14 1.23 -6.38
N LEU A 53 3.62 0.01 -6.28
CA LEU A 53 2.64 -0.38 -5.28
C LEU A 53 3.28 -1.36 -4.30
N LYS A 54 3.03 -1.15 -3.01
CA LYS A 54 3.36 -2.11 -1.95
C LYS A 54 2.09 -2.46 -1.20
N MET A 55 1.81 -3.76 -1.08
CA MET A 55 0.67 -4.25 -0.32
C MET A 55 0.86 -4.02 1.17
N ILE A 56 -0.19 -3.58 1.85
CA ILE A 56 -0.20 -3.36 3.30
C ILE A 56 -0.98 -4.49 3.95
N VAL A 57 -0.32 -5.27 4.78
CA VAL A 57 -0.98 -6.32 5.56
C VAL A 57 -1.80 -5.69 6.68
N SER A 58 -3.03 -6.16 6.85
CA SER A 58 -3.93 -5.64 7.88
C SER A 58 -3.34 -5.77 9.28
N GLU A 59 -3.43 -4.71 10.08
CA GLU A 59 -2.98 -4.71 11.48
C GLU A 59 -3.64 -5.83 12.29
N ARG A 60 -4.91 -6.12 12.05
CA ARG A 60 -5.63 -7.21 12.73
C ARG A 60 -5.06 -8.59 12.41
N VAL A 61 -4.63 -8.78 11.16
CA VAL A 61 -3.98 -10.02 10.73
C VAL A 61 -2.63 -10.16 11.43
N ILE A 62 -1.84 -9.09 11.46
CA ILE A 62 -0.53 -9.06 12.13
C ILE A 62 -0.68 -9.37 13.61
N ASP A 63 -1.57 -8.68 14.33
CA ASP A 63 -1.84 -8.91 15.76
C ASP A 63 -2.24 -10.37 16.03
N LYS A 64 -3.16 -10.92 15.25
CA LYS A 64 -3.60 -12.31 15.41
C LYS A 64 -2.48 -13.30 15.14
N MET A 65 -1.73 -13.15 14.05
CA MET A 65 -0.60 -14.02 13.72
C MET A 65 0.50 -13.95 14.79
N TYR A 66 0.76 -12.76 15.31
CA TYR A 66 1.75 -12.59 16.38
C TYR A 66 1.31 -13.25 17.70
N ARG A 67 0.04 -13.10 18.09
CA ARG A 67 -0.49 -13.71 19.32
C ARG A 67 -0.55 -15.22 19.24
N GLN A 68 -0.93 -15.76 18.10
CA GLN A 68 -1.09 -17.19 17.83
C GLN A 68 0.09 -17.74 17.02
N TRP A 69 1.32 -17.30 17.35
CA TRP A 69 2.53 -17.56 16.57
C TRP A 69 2.73 -19.03 16.18
N ASP A 70 2.57 -19.93 17.14
CA ASP A 70 2.83 -21.35 16.92
C ASP A 70 1.85 -22.02 15.95
N ASP A 71 0.66 -21.45 15.80
CA ASP A 71 -0.36 -21.94 14.87
C ASP A 71 0.00 -21.57 13.42
N TYR A 72 0.57 -20.38 13.22
CA TYR A 72 0.94 -19.87 11.89
C TYR A 72 2.37 -20.21 11.50
N PHE A 73 3.28 -20.24 12.44
CA PHE A 73 4.71 -20.43 12.23
C PHE A 73 5.30 -21.54 13.11
N PRO A 74 4.79 -22.80 13.00
CA PRO A 74 5.24 -23.87 13.87
C PRO A 74 6.74 -24.11 13.72
N GLY A 75 7.42 -24.18 14.87
CA GLY A 75 8.85 -24.44 14.95
C GLY A 75 9.77 -23.27 14.57
N LYS A 76 9.19 -22.08 14.32
CA LYS A 76 9.97 -20.85 14.09
C LYS A 76 10.04 -20.02 15.38
N THR A 77 11.17 -19.35 15.57
CA THR A 77 11.37 -18.45 16.71
C THR A 77 10.46 -17.23 16.55
N LYS A 78 9.66 -16.97 17.59
CA LYS A 78 8.81 -15.78 17.65
C LYS A 78 9.68 -14.54 17.81
N PRO A 79 9.42 -13.44 17.05
CA PRO A 79 10.07 -12.14 17.26
C PRO A 79 9.84 -11.63 18.70
N ASP A 80 10.80 -10.89 19.23
CA ASP A 80 10.76 -10.39 20.61
C ASP A 80 9.60 -9.40 20.87
N SER A 81 9.19 -8.68 19.81
CA SER A 81 8.07 -7.75 19.87
C SER A 81 7.19 -7.81 18.62
N GLU A 82 5.94 -7.36 18.75
CA GLU A 82 5.04 -7.18 17.62
C GLU A 82 5.62 -6.20 16.60
N LYS A 83 6.33 -5.16 17.06
CA LYS A 83 7.02 -4.21 16.19
C LYS A 83 8.08 -4.88 15.33
N ASP A 84 8.85 -5.81 15.89
CA ASP A 84 9.85 -6.57 15.12
C ASP A 84 9.17 -7.46 14.08
N PHE A 85 7.99 -8.01 14.40
CA PHE A 85 7.19 -8.76 13.45
C PHE A 85 6.64 -7.87 12.32
N ILE A 86 6.15 -6.66 12.64
CA ILE A 86 5.72 -5.67 11.64
C ILE A 86 6.89 -5.33 10.71
N ASN A 87 8.06 -5.03 11.26
CA ASN A 87 9.25 -4.73 10.47
C ASN A 87 9.65 -5.90 9.56
N TYR A 88 9.51 -7.14 10.05
CA TYR A 88 9.74 -8.33 9.24
C TYR A 88 8.76 -8.41 8.07
N ILE A 89 7.46 -8.27 8.33
CA ILE A 89 6.42 -8.28 7.29
C ILE A 89 6.68 -7.17 6.24
N ASP A 90 7.04 -5.98 6.69
CA ASP A 90 7.33 -4.84 5.82
C ASP A 90 8.58 -5.04 4.94
N SER A 91 9.48 -5.91 5.35
CA SER A 91 10.70 -6.25 4.59
C SER A 91 10.48 -7.30 3.50
N LEU A 92 9.33 -7.99 3.50
CA LEU A 92 9.05 -9.08 2.58
C LEU A 92 8.71 -8.58 1.18
N SER A 93 9.12 -9.35 0.17
CA SER A 93 8.65 -9.20 -1.21
C SER A 93 7.21 -9.66 -1.37
N ASP A 94 6.56 -9.27 -2.47
CA ASP A 94 5.18 -9.66 -2.76
C ASP A 94 4.99 -11.18 -2.82
N SER A 95 5.99 -11.92 -3.34
CA SER A 95 5.95 -13.39 -3.37
C SER A 95 6.06 -14.02 -1.98
N GLU A 96 6.86 -13.43 -1.09
CA GLU A 96 6.97 -13.86 0.30
C GLU A 96 5.71 -13.53 1.10
N LEU A 97 5.12 -12.36 0.86
CA LEU A 97 3.83 -11.98 1.44
C LEU A 97 2.71 -12.92 0.99
N SER A 98 2.69 -13.31 -0.29
CA SER A 98 1.72 -14.29 -0.80
C SER A 98 1.84 -15.64 -0.10
N ALA A 99 3.07 -16.09 0.22
CA ALA A 99 3.27 -17.31 1.00
C ALA A 99 2.74 -17.19 2.44
N ILE A 100 2.88 -16.02 3.05
CA ILE A 100 2.28 -15.74 4.39
C ILE A 100 0.74 -15.69 4.31
N GLU A 101 0.20 -15.10 3.24
CA GLU A 101 -1.25 -15.08 2.98
C GLU A 101 -1.82 -16.50 2.87
N ASP A 102 -1.11 -17.41 2.17
CA ASP A 102 -1.50 -18.82 2.09
C ASP A 102 -1.51 -19.51 3.46
N ILE A 103 -0.54 -19.21 4.32
CA ILE A 103 -0.52 -19.70 5.70
C ILE A 103 -1.73 -19.17 6.47
N TRP A 104 -2.03 -17.88 6.34
CA TRP A 104 -3.21 -17.26 6.94
C TRP A 104 -4.49 -17.94 6.48
N ALA A 105 -4.70 -18.05 5.18
CA ALA A 105 -5.91 -18.64 4.59
C ALA A 105 -6.12 -20.11 5.00
N ASN A 106 -5.04 -20.88 5.14
CA ASN A 106 -5.12 -22.27 5.54
C ASN A 106 -5.43 -22.48 7.03
N ASN A 107 -5.05 -21.54 7.89
CA ASN A 107 -5.25 -21.62 9.34
C ASN A 107 -6.54 -20.95 9.80
N ASP A 108 -7.05 -19.98 9.07
CA ASP A 108 -8.28 -19.29 9.40
C ASP A 108 -9.50 -19.96 8.75
N ARG A 109 -9.91 -21.09 9.34
CA ARG A 109 -11.06 -21.89 8.87
C ARG A 109 -12.43 -21.38 9.33
N SER A 110 -12.51 -20.22 9.97
CA SER A 110 -13.79 -19.73 10.43
C SER A 110 -14.54 -19.09 9.26
N THR A 111 -15.67 -19.72 8.88
CA THR A 111 -16.59 -19.30 7.81
C THR A 111 -17.22 -17.90 8.01
N TYR A 112 -16.96 -17.28 9.14
CA TYR A 112 -17.43 -15.92 9.47
C TYR A 112 -16.56 -14.79 8.92
N TYR A 113 -15.44 -15.11 8.27
CA TYR A 113 -14.37 -14.15 8.00
C TYR A 113 -14.31 -13.62 6.57
N TRP A 114 -15.13 -14.12 5.68
CA TRP A 114 -15.12 -13.71 4.26
C TRP A 114 -15.53 -12.24 4.04
N GLU A 115 -16.20 -11.63 4.99
CA GLU A 115 -16.69 -10.25 4.84
C GLU A 115 -15.85 -9.19 5.57
N TYR A 116 -14.96 -9.56 6.52
CA TYR A 116 -14.34 -8.56 7.40
C TYR A 116 -12.84 -8.70 7.66
N ASN A 117 -12.16 -9.72 7.17
CA ASN A 117 -10.74 -9.93 7.41
C ASN A 117 -9.96 -10.18 6.13
N LEU A 118 -9.87 -9.16 5.31
CA LEU A 118 -8.90 -9.17 4.21
C LEU A 118 -7.48 -9.20 4.80
N PHE A 119 -6.64 -10.07 4.25
CA PHE A 119 -5.22 -10.14 4.62
C PHE A 119 -4.53 -8.79 4.38
N TYR A 120 -4.86 -8.14 3.28
CA TYR A 120 -4.40 -6.80 2.94
C TYR A 120 -5.48 -5.76 3.23
N GLU A 121 -5.10 -4.65 3.85
CA GLU A 121 -6.01 -3.51 4.07
C GLU A 121 -5.90 -2.44 2.97
N GLY A 122 -4.82 -2.46 2.19
CA GLY A 122 -4.65 -1.49 1.12
C GLY A 122 -3.30 -1.58 0.43
N TYR A 123 -2.97 -0.51 -0.27
CA TYR A 123 -1.72 -0.35 -0.99
C TYR A 123 -1.05 0.98 -0.64
N GLN A 124 0.24 0.93 -0.39
CA GLN A 124 1.10 2.10 -0.36
C GLN A 124 1.55 2.40 -1.79
N VAL A 125 1.28 3.61 -2.24
CA VAL A 125 1.71 4.10 -3.55
C VAL A 125 2.96 4.93 -3.36
N ASN A 126 4.05 4.54 -4.01
CA ASN A 126 5.35 5.22 -3.91
C ASN A 126 5.76 5.76 -5.29
N ILE A 127 6.36 6.93 -5.31
CA ILE A 127 7.02 7.44 -6.53
C ILE A 127 8.29 6.60 -6.75
N LYS A 128 8.52 6.16 -7.98
CA LYS A 128 9.76 5.48 -8.34
C LYS A 128 10.95 6.41 -8.18
N GLU A 129 12.06 5.89 -7.67
CA GLU A 129 13.26 6.67 -7.38
C GLU A 129 13.88 7.34 -8.62
N ASP A 130 13.74 6.72 -9.80
CA ASP A 130 14.28 7.17 -11.07
C ASP A 130 13.35 8.11 -11.86
N VAL A 131 12.18 8.42 -11.31
CA VAL A 131 11.21 9.28 -11.96
C VAL A 131 11.65 10.75 -11.84
N GLU A 132 11.77 11.42 -12.99
CA GLU A 132 12.02 12.84 -13.05
C GLU A 132 10.84 13.65 -12.51
N LYS A 133 11.15 14.63 -11.66
CA LYS A 133 10.18 15.56 -11.08
C LYS A 133 9.72 16.57 -12.13
N ASN A 134 8.66 16.26 -12.84
CA ASN A 134 8.16 17.07 -13.95
C ASN A 134 6.63 17.23 -13.90
N ASP A 135 6.09 17.97 -14.86
CA ASP A 135 4.65 18.27 -14.95
C ASP A 135 3.77 17.01 -15.09
N LYS A 136 4.30 15.92 -15.62
CA LYS A 136 3.56 14.65 -15.78
C LYS A 136 3.37 13.94 -14.45
N LEU A 137 4.42 13.90 -13.63
CA LEU A 137 4.32 13.41 -12.25
C LEU A 137 3.36 14.31 -11.45
N GLN A 138 3.42 15.64 -11.62
CA GLN A 138 2.50 16.58 -11.00
C GLN A 138 1.05 16.25 -11.34
N LYS A 139 0.74 16.05 -12.64
CA LYS A 139 -0.61 15.68 -13.08
C LYS A 139 -1.10 14.36 -12.47
N ALA A 140 -0.25 13.36 -12.43
CA ALA A 140 -0.58 12.08 -11.85
C ALA A 140 -0.88 12.20 -10.34
N VAL A 141 -0.06 12.93 -9.59
CA VAL A 141 -0.25 13.18 -8.16
C VAL A 141 -1.53 14.00 -7.92
N ASP A 142 -1.78 15.04 -8.70
CA ASP A 142 -3.00 15.86 -8.59
C ASP A 142 -4.26 15.04 -8.94
N ALA A 143 -4.17 14.14 -9.92
CA ALA A 143 -5.25 13.23 -10.26
C ALA A 143 -5.58 12.30 -9.09
N ILE A 144 -4.59 11.66 -8.47
CA ILE A 144 -4.81 10.80 -7.29
C ILE A 144 -5.43 11.62 -6.16
N ARG A 145 -4.90 12.81 -5.90
CA ARG A 145 -5.41 13.70 -4.85
C ARG A 145 -6.87 14.10 -5.07
N SER A 146 -7.29 14.32 -6.31
CA SER A 146 -8.67 14.66 -6.64
C SER A 146 -9.66 13.53 -6.37
N LEU A 147 -9.17 12.30 -6.20
CA LEU A 147 -9.98 11.10 -5.98
C LEU A 147 -10.19 10.77 -4.49
N ASP A 148 -9.64 11.52 -3.56
CA ASP A 148 -9.75 11.26 -2.12
C ASP A 148 -11.20 11.29 -1.61
N SER A 149 -12.06 12.08 -2.24
CA SER A 149 -13.49 12.15 -1.93
C SER A 149 -14.30 10.93 -2.43
N ILE A 150 -13.75 10.15 -3.35
CA ILE A 150 -14.40 8.99 -3.97
C ILE A 150 -13.84 7.70 -3.39
N PHE A 151 -12.52 7.65 -3.18
CA PHE A 151 -11.79 6.51 -2.64
C PHE A 151 -11.15 6.89 -1.30
N SER A 152 -11.04 5.93 -0.40
CA SER A 152 -10.32 6.12 0.86
C SER A 152 -8.81 6.20 0.59
N ILE A 153 -8.30 7.42 0.50
CA ILE A 153 -6.89 7.71 0.22
C ILE A 153 -6.34 8.55 1.36
N ASP A 154 -5.27 8.07 1.98
CA ASP A 154 -4.49 8.84 2.95
C ASP A 154 -3.17 9.31 2.32
N TYR A 155 -2.76 10.50 2.68
CA TYR A 155 -1.48 11.07 2.27
C TYR A 155 -0.52 10.98 3.45
N SER A 156 0.59 10.29 3.26
CA SER A 156 1.68 10.33 4.24
C SER A 156 2.74 11.33 3.78
N CYS A 157 3.07 12.24 4.68
CA CYS A 157 4.25 13.08 4.58
C CYS A 157 5.16 12.69 5.74
N GLU A 158 6.16 11.91 5.49
CA GLU A 158 7.31 11.77 6.37
C GLU A 158 8.47 12.65 5.92
#